data_ed46938dda7faa6c0ede32828b75185f
#
_entry.id   ed46938dda7faa6c0ede32828b75185f
#
_cell.length_a   1.000
_cell.length_b   1.000
_cell.length_c   1.000
_cell.angle_alpha   90.00
_cell.angle_beta   90.00
_cell.angle_gamma   90.00
#
_symmetry.space_group_name_H-M   'P 1'
#
loop_
_entity.id
_entity.type
_entity.pdbx_description
1 polymer ?
#
loop_
_entity_poly.entity_id
_entity_poly.type
_entity_poly.pdbx_seq_one_letter_code
_entity_poly.pdbx_strand_id
1 'polypeptide(L)'
;MDTLLASGSLNLSLTFNPAHAMQKVASGELPADSYSFGFLKGMIGNVHFVAIPANASASAGAKVVANFLLSPQAQIRKANPAVWGDPSVLDGEKLPAKAAKQLRAFTPSGTPDVLPEPHAAWVNALEQEWLRRYGTR
;
A
#
# COMPACT_ATOMS: atom_id res chain seq x y z
N MET A 1 7.24 -14.06 -7.79
CA MET A 1 6.26 -14.60 -6.83
C MET A 1 4.94 -14.89 -7.52
N ASP A 2 4.36 -13.93 -8.25
CA ASP A 2 3.04 -14.11 -8.93
C ASP A 2 3.00 -15.29 -9.89
N THR A 3 4.07 -15.51 -10.67
CA THR A 3 4.19 -16.68 -11.56
C THR A 3 4.09 -18.01 -10.80
N LEU A 4 4.66 -18.08 -9.59
CA LEU A 4 4.63 -19.29 -8.77
C LEU A 4 3.26 -19.50 -8.12
N LEU A 5 2.56 -18.42 -7.77
CA LEU A 5 1.15 -18.47 -7.35
C LEU A 5 0.25 -18.93 -8.50
N ALA A 6 0.42 -18.32 -9.67
CA ALA A 6 -0.37 -18.66 -10.85
C ALA A 6 -0.21 -20.12 -11.28
N SER A 7 0.99 -20.69 -11.14
CA SER A 7 1.28 -22.09 -11.45
C SER A 7 0.89 -23.09 -10.34
N GLY A 8 0.42 -22.60 -9.19
CA GLY A 8 0.13 -23.45 -8.03
C GLY A 8 1.36 -23.96 -7.29
N SER A 9 2.56 -23.48 -7.63
CA SER A 9 3.81 -23.84 -6.95
C SER A 9 3.90 -23.16 -5.56
N LEU A 10 3.17 -22.08 -5.35
CA LEU A 10 2.95 -21.42 -4.06
C LEU A 10 1.46 -21.27 -3.80
N ASN A 11 1.06 -21.47 -2.55
CA ASN A 11 -0.31 -21.24 -2.08
C ASN A 11 -0.44 -19.89 -1.36
N LEU A 12 0.67 -19.26 -0.99
CA LEU A 12 0.70 -18.01 -0.23
C LEU A 12 1.88 -17.15 -0.67
N SER A 13 1.67 -15.86 -0.77
CA SER A 13 2.70 -14.85 -1.03
C SER A 13 2.46 -13.61 -0.21
N LEU A 14 3.49 -12.79 -0.02
CA LEU A 14 3.41 -11.51 0.68
C LEU A 14 3.35 -10.36 -0.32
N THR A 15 2.53 -9.38 -0.02
CA THR A 15 2.44 -8.11 -0.76
C THR A 15 2.25 -6.95 0.20
N PHE A 16 2.75 -5.77 -0.18
CA PHE A 16 2.49 -4.52 0.54
C PHE A 16 1.26 -3.78 0.00
N ASN A 17 0.70 -4.24 -1.12
CA ASN A 17 -0.49 -3.64 -1.71
C ASN A 17 -1.71 -4.52 -1.45
N PRO A 18 -2.70 -4.08 -0.64
CA PRO A 18 -3.90 -4.86 -0.37
C PRO A 18 -4.77 -5.12 -1.62
N ALA A 19 -4.62 -4.30 -2.66
CA ALA A 19 -5.33 -4.49 -3.94
C ALA A 19 -4.59 -5.41 -4.93
N HIS A 20 -3.42 -5.94 -4.58
CA HIS A 20 -2.56 -6.71 -5.50
C HIS A 20 -3.28 -7.91 -6.14
N ALA A 21 -3.88 -8.78 -5.33
CA ALA A 21 -4.59 -9.94 -5.88
C ALA A 21 -5.73 -9.51 -6.81
N MET A 22 -6.54 -8.53 -6.42
CA MET A 22 -7.63 -8.01 -7.24
C MET A 22 -7.14 -7.48 -8.60
N GLN A 23 -6.02 -6.76 -8.62
CA GLN A 23 -5.40 -6.28 -9.87
C GLN A 23 -4.94 -7.44 -10.76
N LYS A 24 -4.25 -8.42 -10.17
CA LYS A 24 -3.71 -9.56 -10.90
C LYS A 24 -4.78 -10.52 -11.41
N VAL A 25 -5.87 -10.67 -10.68
CA VAL A 25 -7.06 -11.40 -11.15
C VAL A 25 -7.71 -10.64 -12.30
N ALA A 26 -7.88 -9.32 -12.18
CA ALA A 26 -8.49 -8.51 -13.25
C ALA A 26 -7.66 -8.51 -14.55
N SER A 27 -6.33 -8.62 -14.45
CA SER A 27 -5.43 -8.76 -15.62
C SER A 27 -5.29 -10.21 -16.14
N GLY A 28 -5.89 -11.20 -15.47
CA GLY A 28 -5.78 -12.61 -15.82
C GLY A 28 -4.43 -13.25 -15.46
N GLU A 29 -3.63 -12.58 -14.64
CA GLU A 29 -2.32 -13.08 -14.19
C GLU A 29 -2.40 -14.02 -12.99
N LEU A 30 -3.48 -13.95 -12.21
CA LEU A 30 -3.77 -14.87 -11.11
C LEU A 30 -5.15 -15.54 -11.29
N PRO A 31 -5.35 -16.73 -10.73
CA PRO A 31 -6.65 -17.41 -10.69
C PRO A 31 -7.75 -16.54 -10.07
N ALA A 32 -8.99 -16.72 -10.52
CA ALA A 32 -10.15 -15.90 -10.13
C ALA A 32 -10.50 -15.99 -8.63
N ASP A 33 -10.07 -17.04 -7.96
CA ASP A 33 -10.26 -17.29 -6.52
C ASP A 33 -9.13 -16.73 -5.65
N SER A 34 -8.13 -16.09 -6.28
CA SER A 34 -7.05 -15.44 -5.55
C SER A 34 -7.53 -14.17 -4.85
N TYR A 35 -7.15 -13.98 -3.61
CA TYR A 35 -7.51 -12.80 -2.83
C TYR A 35 -6.40 -12.35 -1.88
N SER A 36 -6.38 -11.06 -1.57
CA SER A 36 -5.51 -10.50 -0.53
C SER A 36 -6.25 -10.48 0.80
N PHE A 37 -5.56 -10.81 1.88
CA PHE A 37 -6.09 -10.70 3.23
C PHE A 37 -5.05 -10.12 4.17
N GLY A 38 -5.51 -9.51 5.25
CA GLY A 38 -4.65 -9.03 6.32
C GLY A 38 -4.88 -9.84 7.59
N PHE A 39 -3.86 -9.91 8.43
CA PHE A 39 -4.02 -10.47 9.76
C PHE A 39 -4.87 -9.54 10.63
N LEU A 40 -5.71 -10.09 11.49
CA LEU A 40 -6.57 -9.31 12.40
C LEU A 40 -5.77 -8.44 13.38
N LYS A 41 -4.54 -8.83 13.70
CA LYS A 41 -3.62 -8.11 14.57
C LYS A 41 -2.20 -8.21 14.02
N GLY A 42 -1.41 -7.16 14.21
CA GLY A 42 0.03 -7.20 13.93
C GLY A 42 0.42 -6.97 12.48
N MET A 43 -0.47 -6.46 11.63
CA MET A 43 -0.09 -6.01 10.31
C MET A 43 0.74 -4.74 10.36
N ILE A 44 1.83 -4.71 9.60
CA ILE A 44 2.62 -3.50 9.37
C ILE A 44 2.01 -2.78 8.16
N GLY A 45 1.69 -1.50 8.35
CA GLY A 45 1.27 -0.62 7.27
C GLY A 45 2.40 0.22 6.73
N ASN A 46 2.23 0.66 5.50
CA ASN A 46 3.14 1.59 4.86
C ASN A 46 2.41 2.86 4.46
N VAL A 47 3.07 4.01 4.63
CA VAL A 47 2.56 5.31 4.21
C VAL A 47 3.59 5.97 3.30
N HIS A 48 3.15 6.44 2.14
CA HIS A 48 4.01 7.19 1.23
C HIS A 48 4.07 8.66 1.66
N PHE A 49 5.28 9.19 1.81
CA PHE A 49 5.53 10.58 2.17
C PHE A 49 6.07 11.36 0.98
N VAL A 50 5.67 12.62 0.88
CA VAL A 50 6.27 13.60 -0.04
C VAL A 50 7.01 14.61 0.80
N ALA A 51 8.31 14.78 0.54
CA ALA A 51 9.15 15.74 1.22
C ALA A 51 9.66 16.79 0.22
N ILE A 52 9.77 18.03 0.66
CA ILE A 52 10.38 19.14 -0.09
C ILE A 52 11.69 19.49 0.62
N PRO A 53 12.85 19.19 0.02
CA PRO A 53 14.14 19.54 0.62
C PRO A 53 14.27 21.04 0.90
N ALA A 54 14.95 21.40 1.99
CA ALA A 54 15.12 22.80 2.37
C ALA A 54 15.85 23.64 1.31
N ASN A 55 16.70 23.01 0.51
CA ASN A 55 17.46 23.63 -0.58
C ASN A 55 16.77 23.51 -1.95
N ALA A 56 15.49 23.15 -2.01
CA ALA A 56 14.76 23.04 -3.27
C ALA A 56 14.62 24.42 -3.95
N SER A 57 15.12 24.57 -5.18
CA SER A 57 15.04 25.80 -5.94
C SER A 57 13.61 26.20 -6.35
N ALA A 58 12.72 25.21 -6.53
CA ALA A 58 11.33 25.39 -6.95
C ALA A 58 10.33 25.03 -5.83
N SER A 59 10.60 25.44 -4.59
CA SER A 59 9.79 25.04 -3.42
C SER A 59 8.32 25.44 -3.51
N ALA A 60 8.00 26.58 -4.15
CA ALA A 60 6.62 27.03 -4.37
C ALA A 60 5.86 26.06 -5.28
N GLY A 61 6.45 25.67 -6.41
CA GLY A 61 5.88 24.68 -7.33
C GLY A 61 5.75 23.30 -6.67
N ALA A 62 6.74 22.89 -5.90
CA ALA A 62 6.72 21.62 -5.16
C ALA A 62 5.56 21.55 -4.14
N LYS A 63 5.25 22.68 -3.46
CA LYS A 63 4.08 22.77 -2.57
C LYS A 63 2.75 22.60 -3.31
N VAL A 64 2.64 23.16 -4.52
CA VAL A 64 1.44 22.97 -5.36
C VAL A 64 1.26 21.50 -5.72
N VAL A 65 2.34 20.82 -6.14
CA VAL A 65 2.29 19.38 -6.44
C VAL A 65 1.95 18.56 -5.20
N ALA A 66 2.59 18.83 -4.06
CA ALA A 66 2.29 18.12 -2.81
C ALA A 66 0.81 18.29 -2.40
N ASN A 67 0.27 19.51 -2.51
CA ASN A 67 -1.14 19.77 -2.23
C ASN A 67 -2.07 19.03 -3.23
N PHE A 68 -1.72 19.00 -4.52
CA PHE A 68 -2.47 18.25 -5.52
C PHE A 68 -2.49 16.75 -5.19
N LEU A 69 -1.37 16.16 -4.78
CA LEU A 69 -1.29 14.74 -4.41
C LEU A 69 -2.19 14.37 -3.23
N LEU A 70 -2.48 15.32 -2.33
CA LEU A 70 -3.44 15.16 -1.24
C LEU A 70 -4.88 15.48 -1.63
N SER A 71 -5.13 15.94 -2.85
CA SER A 71 -6.49 16.25 -3.29
C SER A 71 -7.37 14.99 -3.40
N PRO A 72 -8.70 15.11 -3.19
CA PRO A 72 -9.61 13.99 -3.38
C PRO A 72 -9.50 13.34 -4.77
N GLN A 73 -9.28 14.15 -5.80
CA GLN A 73 -9.12 13.66 -7.17
C GLN A 73 -7.89 12.75 -7.32
N ALA A 74 -6.73 13.19 -6.83
CA ALA A 74 -5.49 12.42 -6.93
C ALA A 74 -5.57 11.15 -6.06
N GLN A 75 -6.10 11.25 -4.87
CA GLN A 75 -6.20 10.13 -3.92
C GLN A 75 -7.22 9.06 -4.37
N ILE A 76 -8.36 9.45 -4.94
CA ILE A 76 -9.31 8.49 -5.53
C ILE A 76 -8.68 7.80 -6.75
N ARG A 77 -7.94 8.53 -7.59
CA ARG A 77 -7.23 7.94 -8.72
C ARG A 77 -6.15 6.95 -8.27
N LYS A 78 -5.40 7.31 -7.22
CA LYS A 78 -4.39 6.44 -6.58
C LYS A 78 -5.03 5.15 -6.04
N ALA A 79 -6.17 5.24 -5.36
CA ALA A 79 -6.88 4.09 -4.80
C ALA A 79 -7.53 3.18 -5.85
N ASN A 80 -7.75 3.67 -7.07
CA ASN A 80 -8.37 2.89 -8.13
C ASN A 80 -7.46 1.70 -8.54
N PRO A 81 -7.90 0.44 -8.39
CA PRO A 81 -7.12 -0.74 -8.75
C PRO A 81 -6.70 -0.79 -10.22
N ALA A 82 -7.48 -0.20 -11.11
CA ALA A 82 -7.13 -0.12 -12.54
C ALA A 82 -5.99 0.88 -12.84
N VAL A 83 -5.56 1.69 -11.84
CA VAL A 83 -4.48 2.68 -11.99
C VAL A 83 -3.30 2.30 -11.12
N TRP A 84 -3.50 2.25 -9.80
CA TRP A 84 -2.45 1.91 -8.83
C TRP A 84 -2.98 0.95 -7.75
N GLY A 85 -4.18 1.20 -7.19
CA GLY A 85 -4.78 0.37 -6.15
C GLY A 85 -4.14 0.54 -4.77
N ASP A 86 -3.42 1.64 -4.54
CA ASP A 86 -2.80 1.91 -3.26
C ASP A 86 -3.76 2.72 -2.36
N PRO A 87 -3.93 2.35 -1.08
CA PRO A 87 -4.90 2.99 -0.19
C PRO A 87 -4.73 4.51 -0.08
N SER A 88 -5.86 5.21 0.06
CA SER A 88 -5.88 6.65 0.29
C SER A 88 -5.56 6.98 1.74
N VAL A 89 -4.91 8.13 1.94
CA VAL A 89 -4.67 8.72 3.28
C VAL A 89 -5.80 9.68 3.72
N LEU A 90 -6.80 9.89 2.86
CA LEU A 90 -7.90 10.80 3.17
C LEU A 90 -8.94 10.15 4.08
N ASP A 91 -9.44 10.93 5.03
CA ASP A 91 -10.60 10.58 5.83
C ASP A 91 -11.87 10.65 4.98
N GLY A 92 -12.43 9.48 4.68
CA GLY A 92 -13.63 9.38 3.84
C GLY A 92 -14.86 10.08 4.41
N GLU A 93 -14.95 10.28 5.73
CA GLU A 93 -16.08 10.97 6.36
C GLU A 93 -16.06 12.47 6.10
N LYS A 94 -14.89 13.04 5.85
CA LYS A 94 -14.69 14.46 5.56
C LYS A 94 -14.81 14.80 4.08
N LEU A 95 -15.03 13.81 3.23
CA LEU A 95 -15.14 14.01 1.79
C LEU A 95 -16.59 14.29 1.37
N PRO A 96 -16.79 15.02 0.24
CA PRO A 96 -18.10 15.10 -0.39
C PRO A 96 -18.65 13.70 -0.70
N ALA A 97 -19.95 13.50 -0.53
CA ALA A 97 -20.61 12.17 -0.61
C ALA A 97 -20.22 11.35 -1.86
N LYS A 98 -20.09 12.00 -3.02
CA LYS A 98 -19.66 11.36 -4.28
C LYS A 98 -18.24 10.83 -4.19
N ALA A 99 -17.32 11.62 -3.68
CA ALA A 99 -15.91 11.26 -3.51
C ALA A 99 -15.75 10.13 -2.46
N ALA A 100 -16.44 10.25 -1.33
CA ALA A 100 -16.47 9.22 -0.29
C ALA A 100 -17.00 7.87 -0.81
N LYS A 101 -18.05 7.89 -1.65
CA LYS A 101 -18.58 6.67 -2.27
C LYS A 101 -17.58 6.02 -3.22
N GLN A 102 -16.89 6.82 -4.04
CA GLN A 102 -15.86 6.31 -4.96
C GLN A 102 -14.68 5.71 -4.18
N LEU A 103 -14.21 6.39 -3.15
CA LEU A 103 -13.10 5.92 -2.35
C LEU A 103 -13.44 4.60 -1.65
N ARG A 104 -14.63 4.49 -1.05
CA ARG A 104 -15.10 3.24 -0.43
C ARG A 104 -15.19 2.08 -1.40
N ALA A 105 -15.56 2.34 -2.67
CA ALA A 105 -15.62 1.29 -3.70
C ALA A 105 -14.24 0.69 -4.04
N PHE A 106 -13.17 1.43 -3.80
CA PHE A 106 -11.79 1.00 -4.05
C PHE A 106 -11.06 0.52 -2.79
N THR A 107 -11.65 0.70 -1.63
CA THR A 107 -11.05 0.25 -0.36
C THR A 107 -11.49 -1.19 -0.10
N PRO A 108 -10.56 -2.13 0.03
CA PRO A 108 -10.90 -3.50 0.42
C PRO A 108 -11.64 -3.52 1.75
N SER A 109 -12.71 -4.32 1.83
CA SER A 109 -13.44 -4.54 3.08
C SER A 109 -12.55 -5.28 4.08
N GLY A 110 -12.60 -4.85 5.35
CA GLY A 110 -11.85 -5.52 6.41
C GLY A 110 -10.37 -5.14 6.49
N THR A 111 -10.02 -3.89 6.15
CA THR A 111 -8.68 -3.37 6.46
C THR A 111 -8.43 -3.51 7.96
N PRO A 112 -7.48 -4.35 8.37
CA PRO A 112 -7.17 -4.53 9.79
C PRO A 112 -6.52 -3.28 10.37
N ASP A 113 -6.52 -3.17 11.68
CA ASP A 113 -5.71 -2.17 12.39
C ASP A 113 -4.24 -2.38 12.05
N VAL A 114 -3.66 -1.35 11.49
CA VAL A 114 -2.28 -1.38 11.00
C VAL A 114 -1.36 -0.84 12.08
N LEU A 115 -0.36 -1.62 12.44
CA LEU A 115 0.70 -1.16 13.34
C LEU A 115 1.56 -0.10 12.64
N PRO A 116 1.99 0.94 13.37
CA PRO A 116 2.95 1.89 12.84
C PRO A 116 4.27 1.18 12.51
N GLU A 117 4.97 1.70 11.53
CA GLU A 117 6.30 1.22 11.19
C GLU A 117 7.24 1.31 12.42
N PRO A 118 8.00 0.25 12.72
CA PRO A 118 8.97 0.28 13.83
C PRO A 118 9.99 1.41 13.65
N HIS A 119 10.44 1.98 14.76
CA HIS A 119 11.46 3.03 14.73
C HIS A 119 12.73 2.56 14.03
N ALA A 120 13.34 3.41 13.20
CA ALA A 120 14.53 3.08 12.41
C ALA A 120 15.70 2.51 13.21
N ALA A 121 15.80 2.81 14.51
CA ALA A 121 16.81 2.23 15.39
C ALA A 121 16.75 0.70 15.52
N TRP A 122 15.60 0.08 15.18
CA TRP A 122 15.44 -1.37 15.19
C TRP A 122 16.04 -2.06 13.95
N VAL A 123 16.27 -1.33 12.86
CA VAL A 123 16.69 -1.92 11.57
C VAL A 123 17.97 -2.73 11.75
N ASN A 124 19.01 -2.12 12.32
CA ASN A 124 20.29 -2.80 12.51
C ASN A 124 20.17 -4.05 13.41
N ALA A 125 19.41 -3.95 14.49
CA ALA A 125 19.21 -5.09 15.41
C ALA A 125 18.45 -6.24 14.72
N LEU A 126 17.43 -5.92 13.93
CA LEU A 126 16.66 -6.91 13.17
C LEU A 126 17.52 -7.57 12.08
N GLU A 127 18.32 -6.80 11.34
CA GLU A 127 19.22 -7.32 10.31
C GLU A 127 20.27 -8.26 10.90
N GLN A 128 20.92 -7.87 12.00
CA GLN A 128 21.88 -8.71 12.67
C GLN A 128 21.27 -10.03 13.19
N GLU A 129 20.10 -9.95 13.81
CA GLU A 129 19.40 -11.12 14.30
C GLU A 129 18.91 -12.02 13.16
N TRP A 130 18.46 -11.44 12.05
CA TRP A 130 18.11 -12.19 10.83
C TRP A 130 19.33 -12.94 10.28
N LEU A 131 20.46 -12.25 10.10
CA LEU A 131 21.70 -12.87 9.62
C LEU A 131 22.18 -13.99 10.55
N ARG A 132 22.07 -13.78 11.86
CA ARG A 132 22.43 -14.79 12.85
C ARG A 132 21.58 -16.06 12.75
N ARG A 133 20.27 -15.94 12.48
CA ARG A 133 19.34 -17.08 12.42
C ARG A 133 19.28 -17.74 11.05
N TYR A 134 19.30 -16.95 10.01
CA TYR A 134 18.95 -17.38 8.65
C TYR A 134 20.03 -17.06 7.61
N GLY A 135 21.10 -16.36 7.98
CA GLY A 135 22.25 -16.16 7.11
C GLY A 135 22.84 -17.51 6.72
N THR A 136 23.13 -17.69 5.45
CA THR A 136 23.79 -18.91 4.96
C THR A 136 25.14 -19.05 5.63
N ARG A 137 25.36 -20.20 6.26
CA ARG A 137 26.67 -20.64 6.73
C ARG A 137 27.55 -21.03 5.56
#